data_3f748e76ea2c7b34df0376b4c3ca4920
#
_entry.id   3f748e76ea2c7b34df0376b4c3ca4920
#
_cell.length_a   1.000
_cell.length_b   1.000
_cell.length_c   1.000
_cell.angle_alpha   90.00
_cell.angle_beta   90.00
_cell.angle_gamma   90.00
#
_symmetry.space_group_name_H-M   'P 1'
#
loop_
_entity.id
_entity.type
_entity.pdbx_description
1 polymer ?
#
loop_
_entity_poly.entity_id
_entity_poly.type
_entity_poly.pdbx_seq_one_letter_code
_entity_poly.pdbx_strand_id
1 'polypeptide(L)'
;MRAMNRYENMRFWILVLMTSVSGFTQGMLLPLISIIFEKDGIDASLNGLNATGLYIGVLFASPLMEAPLRKFGYKPLILTGGLTVFASLLLFPAWKSLWFWFVLRLFIGIGDHMLNFSAQTWITSFSRKGQLGRNIALYGLFFSLGFAVGPYMTRLVNVDERLPFIACSIISLCFWLAVFLLKNEHPEADLENVSFLATFQRFGKVWKLAWVALLPPLGYGFMESSLNSSFPVYALRNGINVDAVSMIIPAFSIGSIVFQLPLGMLSDRLGRRKVLIAVLLIGCACFAGAAFSKSNAIALFACFFVAGMAVGSTFSLGISYLSDLLPRPLLPAGNIMCGILYSFGSMAGPYLCGVIIKYTNGAVFFLLICMILFVLSVLIFRFKKTTAPVPRHS
;
A
#
# COMPACT_ATOMS: atom_id res chain seq x y z
N MET A 1 24.70 14.33 22.19
CA MET A 1 23.83 14.22 20.98
C MET A 1 23.56 15.62 20.44
N ARG A 2 24.12 16.02 19.30
CA ARG A 2 23.73 17.30 18.67
C ARG A 2 22.29 17.18 18.17
N ALA A 3 21.40 18.11 18.55
CA ALA A 3 20.04 18.22 17.98
C ALA A 3 20.13 18.35 16.46
N MET A 4 19.12 17.87 15.73
CA MET A 4 19.00 18.13 14.30
C MET A 4 19.02 19.64 14.07
N ASN A 5 19.76 20.10 13.04
CA ASN A 5 19.75 21.51 12.65
C ASN A 5 18.30 21.88 12.24
N ARG A 6 17.90 23.13 12.45
CA ARG A 6 16.55 23.64 12.12
C ARG A 6 16.13 23.30 10.69
N TYR A 7 17.07 23.35 9.74
CA TYR A 7 16.84 23.00 8.33
C TYR A 7 16.62 21.47 8.14
N GLU A 8 17.43 20.62 8.78
CA GLU A 8 17.27 19.15 8.70
C GLU A 8 15.91 18.72 9.25
N ASN A 9 15.46 19.35 10.35
CA ASN A 9 14.16 19.06 10.94
C ASN A 9 13.01 19.52 10.03
N MET A 10 13.09 20.73 9.45
CA MET A 10 12.12 21.24 8.48
C MET A 10 12.03 20.33 7.26
N ARG A 11 13.17 19.94 6.68
CA ARG A 11 13.24 19.00 5.55
C ARG A 11 12.54 17.67 5.87
N PHE A 12 12.88 17.07 7.01
CA PHE A 12 12.25 15.82 7.44
C PHE A 12 10.72 15.92 7.48
N TRP A 13 10.18 16.96 8.11
CA TRP A 13 8.75 17.13 8.24
C TRP A 13 8.05 17.44 6.92
N ILE A 14 8.67 18.21 6.02
CA ILE A 14 8.12 18.42 4.68
C ILE A 14 8.01 17.09 3.92
N LEU A 15 9.04 16.25 3.95
CA LEU A 15 9.03 14.95 3.28
C LEU A 15 7.99 14.00 3.89
N VAL A 16 7.88 13.96 5.19
CA VAL A 16 6.89 13.13 5.91
C VAL A 16 5.46 13.58 5.61
N LEU A 17 5.20 14.88 5.60
CA LEU A 17 3.88 15.43 5.28
C LEU A 17 3.50 15.22 3.81
N MET A 18 4.45 15.35 2.88
CA MET A 18 4.23 14.99 1.46
C MET A 18 3.81 13.52 1.31
N THR A 19 4.46 12.63 2.05
CA THR A 19 4.09 11.20 2.06
C THR A 19 2.71 10.95 2.66
N SER A 20 2.34 11.71 3.71
CA SER A 20 1.00 11.64 4.28
C SER A 20 -0.09 12.05 3.27
N VAL A 21 0.18 13.08 2.47
CA VAL A 21 -0.74 13.51 1.40
C VAL A 21 -0.82 12.46 0.28
N SER A 22 0.28 11.80 -0.05
CA SER A 22 0.29 10.67 -0.98
C SER A 22 -0.60 9.53 -0.46
N GLY A 23 -0.44 9.11 0.80
CA GLY A 23 -1.33 8.15 1.43
C GLY A 23 -2.81 8.59 1.41
N PHE A 24 -3.08 9.85 1.76
CA PHE A 24 -4.42 10.43 1.72
C PHE A 24 -5.04 10.37 0.32
N THR A 25 -4.29 10.70 -0.72
CA THR A 25 -4.74 10.63 -2.12
C THR A 25 -5.10 9.20 -2.52
N GLN A 26 -4.25 8.22 -2.20
CA GLN A 26 -4.52 6.81 -2.51
C GLN A 26 -5.72 6.29 -1.73
N GLY A 27 -5.79 6.54 -0.43
CA GLY A 27 -6.89 6.13 0.44
C GLY A 27 -8.24 6.73 0.02
N MET A 28 -8.24 7.94 -0.56
CA MET A 28 -9.44 8.55 -1.12
C MET A 28 -9.81 7.96 -2.48
N LEU A 29 -8.87 7.87 -3.42
CA LEU A 29 -9.16 7.54 -4.82
C LEU A 29 -9.72 6.14 -5.01
N LEU A 30 -9.24 5.15 -4.24
CA LEU A 30 -9.67 3.77 -4.39
C LEU A 30 -11.18 3.62 -4.14
N PRO A 31 -11.73 4.01 -2.97
CA PRO A 31 -13.16 3.90 -2.72
C PRO A 31 -13.98 4.96 -3.47
N LEU A 32 -13.46 6.17 -3.69
CA LEU A 32 -14.18 7.25 -4.35
C LEU A 32 -14.61 6.86 -5.77
N ILE A 33 -13.67 6.43 -6.58
CA ILE A 33 -13.94 6.08 -7.98
C ILE A 33 -14.86 4.85 -8.03
N SER A 34 -14.69 3.90 -7.11
CA SER A 34 -15.56 2.73 -7.02
C SER A 34 -17.02 3.10 -6.69
N ILE A 35 -17.22 4.09 -5.80
CA ILE A 35 -18.55 4.63 -5.47
C ILE A 35 -19.18 5.32 -6.68
N ILE A 36 -18.43 6.17 -7.38
CA ILE A 36 -18.93 6.91 -8.54
C ILE A 36 -19.29 5.93 -9.66
N PHE A 37 -18.43 4.97 -9.97
CA PHE A 37 -18.70 3.97 -11.00
C PHE A 37 -19.91 3.09 -10.69
N GLU A 38 -20.11 2.71 -9.43
CA GLU A 38 -21.29 1.96 -9.03
C GLU A 38 -22.57 2.79 -9.15
N LYS A 39 -22.54 4.10 -8.77
CA LYS A 39 -23.67 5.03 -8.97
C LYS A 39 -24.01 5.20 -10.45
N ASP A 40 -23.01 5.17 -11.34
CA ASP A 40 -23.18 5.26 -12.79
C ASP A 40 -23.61 3.93 -13.45
N GLY A 41 -23.74 2.85 -12.69
CA GLY A 41 -24.08 1.52 -13.20
C GLY A 41 -22.97 0.85 -13.99
N ILE A 42 -21.70 1.27 -13.83
CA ILE A 42 -20.55 0.64 -14.47
C ILE A 42 -20.33 -0.74 -13.84
N ASP A 43 -20.06 -1.71 -14.70
CA ASP A 43 -19.81 -3.10 -14.29
C ASP A 43 -18.71 -3.22 -13.24
N ALA A 44 -18.96 -4.02 -12.19
CA ALA A 44 -18.02 -4.20 -11.09
C ALA A 44 -16.66 -4.74 -11.53
N SER A 45 -16.60 -5.56 -12.59
CA SER A 45 -15.34 -6.06 -13.14
C SER A 45 -14.54 -4.96 -13.84
N LEU A 46 -15.20 -4.04 -14.55
CA LEU A 46 -14.57 -2.87 -15.16
C LEU A 46 -14.09 -1.88 -14.10
N ASN A 47 -14.86 -1.71 -13.03
CA ASN A 47 -14.45 -0.92 -11.87
C ASN A 47 -13.17 -1.50 -11.23
N GLY A 48 -13.14 -2.82 -10.98
CA GLY A 48 -11.97 -3.52 -10.49
C GLY A 48 -10.76 -3.41 -11.43
N LEU A 49 -10.98 -3.53 -12.75
CA LEU A 49 -9.93 -3.31 -13.75
C LEU A 49 -9.37 -1.88 -13.68
N ASN A 50 -10.23 -0.88 -13.57
CA ASN A 50 -9.81 0.52 -13.46
C ASN A 50 -8.92 0.76 -12.23
N ALA A 51 -9.20 0.07 -11.11
CA ALA A 51 -8.38 0.17 -9.89
C ALA A 51 -6.93 -0.32 -10.10
N THR A 52 -6.69 -1.25 -11.05
CA THR A 52 -5.34 -1.76 -11.34
C THR A 52 -4.41 -0.72 -11.94
N GLY A 53 -4.95 0.32 -12.59
CA GLY A 53 -4.16 1.36 -13.26
C GLY A 53 -3.12 2.02 -12.36
N LEU A 54 -3.46 2.29 -11.10
CA LEU A 54 -2.54 2.86 -10.11
C LEU A 54 -1.31 1.94 -9.89
N TYR A 55 -1.54 0.66 -9.64
CA TYR A 55 -0.48 -0.30 -9.34
C TYR A 55 0.36 -0.65 -10.59
N ILE A 56 -0.24 -0.63 -11.78
CA ILE A 56 0.49 -0.73 -13.05
C ILE A 56 1.47 0.44 -13.17
N GLY A 57 1.01 1.67 -12.86
CA GLY A 57 1.86 2.86 -12.84
C GLY A 57 3.05 2.72 -11.92
N VAL A 58 2.83 2.23 -10.68
CA VAL A 58 3.89 1.97 -9.70
C VAL A 58 4.89 0.93 -10.21
N LEU A 59 4.42 -0.20 -10.74
CA LEU A 59 5.30 -1.27 -11.26
C LEU A 59 6.13 -0.79 -12.45
N PHE A 60 5.54 -0.02 -13.34
CA PHE A 60 6.24 0.54 -14.51
C PHE A 60 7.31 1.55 -14.09
N ALA A 61 6.99 2.42 -13.13
CA ALA A 61 7.92 3.43 -12.63
C ALA A 61 9.10 2.84 -11.83
N SER A 62 8.85 1.79 -11.03
CA SER A 62 9.83 1.26 -10.07
C SER A 62 11.23 1.02 -10.62
N PRO A 63 11.44 0.33 -11.76
CA PRO A 63 12.77 0.09 -12.29
C PRO A 63 13.43 1.32 -12.90
N LEU A 64 12.64 2.36 -13.19
CA LEU A 64 13.12 3.55 -13.89
C LEU A 64 13.55 4.69 -12.95
N MET A 65 13.35 4.58 -11.64
CA MET A 65 13.53 5.71 -10.71
C MET A 65 14.98 5.99 -10.34
N GLU A 66 15.85 5.00 -10.38
CA GLU A 66 17.22 5.16 -9.90
C GLU A 66 18.05 6.10 -10.77
N ALA A 67 17.98 5.96 -12.10
CA ALA A 67 18.74 6.77 -13.04
C ALA A 67 18.37 8.27 -13.01
N PRO A 68 17.08 8.67 -13.05
CA PRO A 68 16.67 10.06 -12.86
C PRO A 68 17.07 10.61 -11.48
N LEU A 69 16.95 9.81 -10.42
CA LEU A 69 17.33 10.23 -9.07
C LEU A 69 18.83 10.60 -8.98
N ARG A 70 19.68 9.80 -9.56
CA ARG A 70 21.13 10.09 -9.61
C ARG A 70 21.44 11.33 -10.45
N LYS A 71 20.76 11.49 -11.59
CA LYS A 71 21.00 12.58 -12.54
C LYS A 71 20.49 13.93 -12.05
N PHE A 72 19.27 13.98 -11.53
CA PHE A 72 18.55 15.23 -11.20
C PHE A 72 18.52 15.53 -9.70
N GLY A 73 18.78 14.54 -8.84
CA GLY A 73 18.66 14.65 -7.39
C GLY A 73 17.24 14.40 -6.87
N TYR A 74 17.08 14.51 -5.55
CA TYR A 74 15.83 14.17 -4.86
C TYR A 74 14.69 15.15 -5.15
N LYS A 75 14.96 16.47 -5.03
CA LYS A 75 13.93 17.51 -5.13
C LYS A 75 13.20 17.54 -6.46
N PRO A 76 13.85 17.50 -7.65
CA PRO A 76 13.14 17.50 -8.93
C PRO A 76 12.21 16.30 -9.11
N LEU A 77 12.59 15.10 -8.63
CA LEU A 77 11.73 13.93 -8.71
C LEU A 77 10.49 14.08 -7.82
N ILE A 78 10.64 14.61 -6.61
CA ILE A 78 9.50 14.87 -5.72
C ILE A 78 8.58 15.91 -6.35
N LEU A 79 9.13 16.97 -6.95
CA LEU A 79 8.35 18.03 -7.61
C LEU A 79 7.60 17.50 -8.84
N THR A 80 8.25 16.73 -9.72
CA THR A 80 7.62 16.17 -10.90
C THR A 80 6.58 15.12 -10.52
N GLY A 81 6.88 14.23 -9.56
CA GLY A 81 5.92 13.25 -9.04
C GLY A 81 4.68 13.91 -8.43
N GLY A 82 4.89 14.88 -7.53
CA GLY A 82 3.79 15.63 -6.91
C GLY A 82 2.96 16.43 -7.92
N LEU A 83 3.61 17.06 -8.92
CA LEU A 83 2.92 17.77 -10.02
C LEU A 83 2.04 16.80 -10.82
N THR A 84 2.56 15.62 -11.14
CA THR A 84 1.81 14.58 -11.86
C THR A 84 0.57 14.14 -11.08
N VAL A 85 0.70 13.94 -9.77
CA VAL A 85 -0.43 13.55 -8.91
C VAL A 85 -1.48 14.64 -8.87
N PHE A 86 -1.10 15.88 -8.49
CA PHE A 86 -2.11 16.93 -8.33
C PHE A 86 -2.75 17.36 -9.66
N ALA A 87 -2.00 17.38 -10.77
CA ALA A 87 -2.54 17.67 -12.10
C ALA A 87 -3.52 16.58 -12.55
N SER A 88 -3.19 15.31 -12.32
CA SER A 88 -4.11 14.20 -12.60
C SER A 88 -5.39 14.31 -11.77
N LEU A 89 -5.31 14.68 -10.49
CA LEU A 89 -6.49 14.90 -9.64
C LEU A 89 -7.41 16.01 -10.19
N LEU A 90 -6.85 17.12 -10.67
CA LEU A 90 -7.62 18.20 -11.30
C LEU A 90 -8.28 17.80 -12.62
N LEU A 91 -7.73 16.81 -13.31
CA LEU A 91 -8.25 16.36 -14.60
C LEU A 91 -9.40 15.34 -14.46
N PHE A 92 -9.59 14.67 -13.31
CA PHE A 92 -10.71 13.74 -13.13
C PHE A 92 -12.08 14.37 -13.42
N PRO A 93 -12.40 15.57 -12.91
CA PRO A 93 -13.68 16.22 -13.21
C PRO A 93 -13.86 16.68 -14.64
N ALA A 94 -12.78 16.78 -15.45
CA ALA A 94 -12.85 17.33 -16.81
C ALA A 94 -13.57 16.40 -17.78
N TRP A 95 -13.38 15.08 -17.63
CA TRP A 95 -14.01 14.09 -18.51
C TRP A 95 -14.27 12.79 -17.77
N LYS A 96 -15.57 12.48 -17.54
CA LYS A 96 -16.02 11.26 -16.88
C LYS A 96 -16.02 10.09 -17.87
N SER A 97 -14.88 9.41 -17.98
CA SER A 97 -14.68 8.26 -18.86
C SER A 97 -13.85 7.20 -18.15
N LEU A 98 -14.25 5.93 -18.25
CA LEU A 98 -13.55 4.79 -17.64
C LEU A 98 -12.07 4.72 -18.06
N TRP A 99 -11.80 4.86 -19.36
CA TRP A 99 -10.44 4.78 -19.88
C TRP A 99 -9.60 6.02 -19.58
N PHE A 100 -10.22 7.20 -19.60
CA PHE A 100 -9.53 8.43 -19.20
C PHE A 100 -9.13 8.37 -17.72
N TRP A 101 -10.02 7.91 -16.85
CA TRP A 101 -9.72 7.74 -15.43
C TRP A 101 -8.71 6.63 -15.17
N PHE A 102 -8.69 5.56 -15.98
CA PHE A 102 -7.65 4.53 -15.93
C PHE A 102 -6.27 5.12 -16.21
N VAL A 103 -6.16 5.95 -17.27
CA VAL A 103 -4.90 6.62 -17.62
C VAL A 103 -4.47 7.59 -16.53
N LEU A 104 -5.39 8.38 -15.94
CA LEU A 104 -5.07 9.26 -14.83
C LEU A 104 -4.57 8.48 -13.60
N ARG A 105 -5.19 7.34 -13.28
CA ARG A 105 -4.70 6.45 -12.20
C ARG A 105 -3.30 5.93 -12.48
N LEU A 106 -3.00 5.59 -13.72
CA LEU A 106 -1.65 5.17 -14.11
C LEU A 106 -0.63 6.28 -13.87
N PHE A 107 -0.94 7.52 -14.28
CA PHE A 107 -0.08 8.68 -14.01
C PHE A 107 0.06 8.96 -12.52
N ILE A 108 -1.01 8.85 -11.74
CA ILE A 108 -0.95 8.97 -10.28
C ILE A 108 -0.03 7.90 -9.70
N GLY A 109 -0.13 6.64 -10.14
CA GLY A 109 0.77 5.58 -9.69
C GLY A 109 2.25 5.87 -9.98
N ILE A 110 2.56 6.38 -11.17
CA ILE A 110 3.91 6.81 -11.54
C ILE A 110 4.37 7.97 -10.65
N GLY A 111 3.58 9.04 -10.56
CA GLY A 111 3.93 10.24 -9.81
C GLY A 111 4.09 9.97 -8.32
N ASP A 112 3.22 9.18 -7.76
CA ASP A 112 3.22 8.78 -6.36
C ASP A 112 4.44 7.91 -6.02
N HIS A 113 4.81 6.98 -6.92
CA HIS A 113 6.02 6.19 -6.76
C HIS A 113 7.29 7.07 -6.83
N MET A 114 7.35 8.01 -7.79
CA MET A 114 8.45 8.98 -7.89
C MET A 114 8.63 9.77 -6.59
N LEU A 115 7.52 10.28 -6.04
CA LEU A 115 7.52 11.06 -4.81
C LEU A 115 7.97 10.23 -3.62
N ASN A 116 7.32 9.07 -3.39
CA ASN A 116 7.58 8.22 -2.23
C ASN A 116 8.98 7.61 -2.25
N PHE A 117 9.43 7.09 -3.40
CA PHE A 117 10.78 6.55 -3.57
C PHE A 117 11.84 7.61 -3.27
N SER A 118 11.70 8.80 -3.84
CA SER A 118 12.67 9.90 -3.64
C SER A 118 12.66 10.41 -2.20
N ALA A 119 11.47 10.60 -1.59
CA ALA A 119 11.35 11.07 -0.22
C ALA A 119 11.93 10.06 0.78
N GLN A 120 11.61 8.77 0.63
CA GLN A 120 12.13 7.70 1.49
C GLN A 120 13.65 7.57 1.36
N THR A 121 14.17 7.58 0.14
CA THR A 121 15.61 7.49 -0.12
C THR A 121 16.33 8.72 0.46
N TRP A 122 15.76 9.91 0.31
CA TRP A 122 16.34 11.13 0.87
C TRP A 122 16.34 11.10 2.41
N ILE A 123 15.23 10.70 3.05
CA ILE A 123 15.18 10.53 4.52
C ILE A 123 16.26 9.52 4.98
N THR A 124 16.44 8.44 4.23
CA THR A 124 17.43 7.42 4.54
C THR A 124 18.87 7.98 4.47
N SER A 125 19.18 8.79 3.44
CA SER A 125 20.53 9.32 3.20
C SER A 125 21.01 10.28 4.30
N PHE A 126 20.14 11.14 4.85
CA PHE A 126 20.55 12.09 5.91
C PHE A 126 20.29 11.59 7.33
N SER A 127 19.63 10.45 7.50
CA SER A 127 19.33 9.90 8.81
C SER A 127 20.59 9.40 9.51
N ARG A 128 20.83 9.89 10.73
CA ARG A 128 21.99 9.50 11.53
C ARG A 128 21.90 8.04 11.99
N LYS A 129 23.06 7.41 12.20
CA LYS A 129 23.13 6.08 12.83
C LYS A 129 22.35 6.09 14.17
N GLY A 130 21.39 5.18 14.33
CA GLY A 130 20.51 5.07 15.50
C GLY A 130 19.19 5.86 15.40
N GLN A 131 19.00 6.73 14.41
CA GLN A 131 17.72 7.44 14.17
C GLN A 131 17.00 6.98 12.91
N LEU A 132 17.67 6.25 12.02
CA LEU A 132 17.13 5.75 10.76
C LEU A 132 15.80 4.99 10.97
N GLY A 133 15.80 4.02 11.88
CA GLY A 133 14.59 3.22 12.14
C GLY A 133 13.39 4.07 12.59
N ARG A 134 13.64 5.04 13.49
CA ARG A 134 12.61 5.98 13.95
C ARG A 134 12.08 6.85 12.79
N ASN A 135 12.96 7.38 11.95
CA ASN A 135 12.59 8.27 10.86
C ASN A 135 11.77 7.52 9.80
N ILE A 136 12.15 6.30 9.46
CA ILE A 136 11.39 5.44 8.54
C ILE A 136 10.05 5.00 9.15
N ALA A 137 10.02 4.71 10.46
CA ALA A 137 8.76 4.40 11.15
C ALA A 137 7.78 5.59 11.14
N LEU A 138 8.26 6.82 11.39
CA LEU A 138 7.45 8.02 11.29
C LEU A 138 6.95 8.26 9.85
N TYR A 139 7.81 8.08 8.86
CA TYR A 139 7.45 8.15 7.44
C TYR A 139 6.28 7.19 7.13
N GLY A 140 6.40 5.92 7.50
CA GLY A 140 5.35 4.92 7.28
C GLY A 140 4.07 5.21 8.08
N LEU A 141 4.19 5.68 9.33
CA LEU A 141 3.05 6.05 10.16
C LEU A 141 2.23 7.18 9.53
N PHE A 142 2.89 8.24 9.06
CA PHE A 142 2.20 9.37 8.44
C PHE A 142 1.57 9.03 7.10
N PHE A 143 2.19 8.16 6.30
CA PHE A 143 1.56 7.58 5.12
C PHE A 143 0.27 6.84 5.50
N SER A 144 0.33 5.95 6.48
CA SER A 144 -0.81 5.16 6.95
C SER A 144 -1.93 6.02 7.54
N LEU A 145 -1.59 7.09 8.27
CA LEU A 145 -2.56 8.06 8.78
C LEU A 145 -3.27 8.78 7.63
N GLY A 146 -2.51 9.26 6.64
CA GLY A 146 -3.10 9.85 5.43
C GLY A 146 -4.05 8.89 4.74
N PHE A 147 -3.60 7.65 4.50
CA PHE A 147 -4.38 6.59 3.86
C PHE A 147 -5.67 6.27 4.64
N ALA A 148 -5.62 6.24 5.97
CA ALA A 148 -6.78 6.00 6.81
C ALA A 148 -7.80 7.15 6.78
N VAL A 149 -7.34 8.39 6.63
CA VAL A 149 -8.23 9.57 6.59
C VAL A 149 -8.84 9.78 5.20
N GLY A 150 -8.16 9.35 4.14
CA GLY A 150 -8.58 9.53 2.75
C GLY A 150 -10.04 9.17 2.45
N PRO A 151 -10.54 8.00 2.87
CA PRO A 151 -11.91 7.57 2.58
C PRO A 151 -13.01 8.48 3.13
N TYR A 152 -12.74 9.30 4.16
CA TYR A 152 -13.72 10.29 4.65
C TYR A 152 -14.10 11.32 3.58
N MET A 153 -13.23 11.61 2.63
CA MET A 153 -13.52 12.53 1.53
C MET A 153 -14.60 12.01 0.58
N THR A 154 -14.86 10.70 0.57
CA THR A 154 -15.92 10.12 -0.27
C THR A 154 -17.32 10.66 0.06
N ARG A 155 -17.54 11.16 1.28
CA ARG A 155 -18.81 11.81 1.67
C ARG A 155 -19.15 13.03 0.82
N LEU A 156 -18.14 13.76 0.33
CA LEU A 156 -18.34 14.92 -0.51
C LEU A 156 -19.03 14.59 -1.85
N VAL A 157 -19.00 13.30 -2.28
CA VAL A 157 -19.77 12.82 -3.45
C VAL A 157 -21.29 13.01 -3.28
N ASN A 158 -21.79 13.05 -2.03
CA ASN A 158 -23.20 13.30 -1.79
C ASN A 158 -23.60 14.77 -2.07
N VAL A 159 -22.63 15.68 -2.13
CA VAL A 159 -22.84 17.08 -2.46
C VAL A 159 -22.53 17.32 -3.95
N ASP A 160 -21.35 16.96 -4.41
CA ASP A 160 -20.91 17.01 -5.81
C ASP A 160 -19.76 16.02 -6.02
N GLU A 161 -19.81 15.24 -7.10
CA GLU A 161 -18.80 14.22 -7.42
C GLU A 161 -17.42 14.81 -7.72
N ARG A 162 -17.32 16.09 -8.05
CA ARG A 162 -16.08 16.81 -8.35
C ARG A 162 -15.35 17.27 -7.11
N LEU A 163 -16.09 17.53 -6.02
CA LEU A 163 -15.53 18.13 -4.80
C LEU A 163 -14.38 17.33 -4.17
N PRO A 164 -14.46 15.98 -4.03
CA PRO A 164 -13.36 15.22 -3.46
C PRO A 164 -12.05 15.39 -4.23
N PHE A 165 -12.11 15.37 -5.58
CA PHE A 165 -10.93 15.52 -6.44
C PHE A 165 -10.32 16.91 -6.31
N ILE A 166 -11.14 17.96 -6.33
CA ILE A 166 -10.71 19.38 -6.19
C ILE A 166 -10.10 19.60 -4.81
N ALA A 167 -10.78 19.16 -3.75
CA ALA A 167 -10.29 19.32 -2.38
C ALA A 167 -8.94 18.62 -2.18
N CYS A 168 -8.82 17.37 -2.65
CA CYS A 168 -7.58 16.61 -2.57
C CYS A 168 -6.47 17.25 -3.40
N SER A 169 -6.78 17.78 -4.58
CA SER A 169 -5.82 18.48 -5.43
C SER A 169 -5.30 19.77 -4.75
N ILE A 170 -6.17 20.55 -4.10
CA ILE A 170 -5.76 21.75 -3.36
C ILE A 170 -4.84 21.37 -2.20
N ILE A 171 -5.20 20.37 -1.41
CA ILE A 171 -4.36 19.86 -0.32
C ILE A 171 -2.99 19.43 -0.87
N SER A 172 -2.97 18.64 -1.94
CA SER A 172 -1.74 18.17 -2.58
C SER A 172 -0.87 19.35 -3.08
N LEU A 173 -1.48 20.36 -3.66
CA LEU A 173 -0.80 21.58 -4.11
C LEU A 173 -0.16 22.34 -2.95
N CYS A 174 -0.89 22.53 -1.84
CA CYS A 174 -0.35 23.24 -0.67
C CYS A 174 0.93 22.59 -0.13
N PHE A 175 0.94 21.28 0.02
CA PHE A 175 2.13 20.57 0.49
C PHE A 175 3.22 20.48 -0.58
N TRP A 176 2.86 20.36 -1.86
CA TRP A 176 3.80 20.39 -2.97
C TRP A 176 4.57 21.71 -3.03
N LEU A 177 3.91 22.86 -2.79
CA LEU A 177 4.57 24.17 -2.71
C LEU A 177 5.62 24.21 -1.59
N ALA A 178 5.42 23.51 -0.48
CA ALA A 178 6.42 23.46 0.60
C ALA A 178 7.75 22.81 0.16
N VAL A 179 7.76 21.95 -0.85
CA VAL A 179 8.98 21.31 -1.37
C VAL A 179 9.94 22.34 -1.99
N PHE A 180 9.43 23.48 -2.48
CA PHE A 180 10.29 24.55 -3.01
C PHE A 180 11.23 25.15 -1.97
N LEU A 181 10.88 25.08 -0.68
CA LEU A 181 11.72 25.54 0.43
C LEU A 181 12.97 24.64 0.64
N LEU A 182 12.98 23.45 0.05
CA LEU A 182 14.10 22.52 0.18
C LEU A 182 15.19 22.81 -0.86
N LYS A 183 16.44 22.63 -0.46
CA LYS A 183 17.59 22.64 -1.39
C LYS A 183 17.71 21.27 -2.03
N ASN A 184 18.07 21.22 -3.33
CA ASN A 184 18.30 19.94 -4.00
C ASN A 184 19.57 19.27 -3.48
N GLU A 185 19.50 17.96 -3.28
CA GLU A 185 20.63 17.10 -2.92
C GLU A 185 20.65 15.89 -3.87
N HIS A 186 21.80 15.28 -4.03
CA HIS A 186 21.99 14.09 -4.85
C HIS A 186 22.36 12.90 -3.95
N PRO A 187 22.01 11.67 -4.33
CA PRO A 187 22.47 10.49 -3.62
C PRO A 187 23.99 10.37 -3.70
N GLU A 188 24.63 9.89 -2.62
CA GLU A 188 26.06 9.60 -2.64
C GLU A 188 26.39 8.53 -3.68
N ALA A 189 27.59 8.62 -4.30
CA ALA A 189 27.97 7.87 -5.49
C ALA A 189 28.15 6.34 -5.29
N ASP A 190 28.08 5.85 -4.06
CA ASP A 190 28.43 4.47 -3.66
C ASP A 190 27.33 3.42 -3.78
N LEU A 191 26.35 3.61 -4.64
CA LEU A 191 25.49 2.48 -5.02
C LEU A 191 26.22 1.70 -6.13
N GLU A 192 26.82 0.56 -5.77
CA GLU A 192 27.40 -0.38 -6.72
C GLU A 192 26.49 -0.52 -7.95
N ASN A 193 27.08 -0.37 -9.15
CA ASN A 193 26.40 -0.64 -10.41
C ASN A 193 26.04 -2.14 -10.48
N VAL A 194 24.96 -2.52 -9.83
CA VAL A 194 24.44 -3.88 -9.93
C VAL A 194 23.84 -4.02 -11.32
N SER A 195 24.50 -4.81 -12.17
CA SER A 195 23.99 -5.15 -13.50
C SER A 195 22.53 -5.65 -13.39
N PHE A 196 21.68 -5.24 -14.32
CA PHE A 196 20.29 -5.69 -14.42
C PHE A 196 20.17 -7.22 -14.37
N LEU A 197 21.05 -7.94 -15.08
CA LEU A 197 21.13 -9.40 -15.04
C LEU A 197 21.46 -9.96 -13.65
N ALA A 198 22.37 -9.32 -12.92
CA ALA A 198 22.72 -9.73 -11.57
C ALA A 198 21.54 -9.58 -10.59
N THR A 199 20.67 -8.59 -10.81
CA THR A 199 19.44 -8.39 -10.04
C THR A 199 18.48 -9.56 -10.25
N PHE A 200 18.24 -10.02 -11.49
CA PHE A 200 17.39 -11.18 -11.76
C PHE A 200 17.95 -12.47 -11.17
N GLN A 201 19.25 -12.67 -11.20
CA GLN A 201 19.88 -13.84 -10.55
C GLN A 201 19.67 -13.81 -9.03
N ARG A 202 19.75 -12.62 -8.40
CA ARG A 202 19.44 -12.45 -6.97
C ARG A 202 17.97 -12.75 -6.69
N PHE A 203 17.04 -12.32 -7.53
CA PHE A 203 15.61 -12.66 -7.40
C PHE A 203 15.37 -14.17 -7.46
N GLY A 204 16.02 -14.88 -8.39
CA GLY A 204 15.95 -16.34 -8.48
C GLY A 204 16.45 -17.03 -7.20
N LYS A 205 17.54 -16.53 -6.58
CA LYS A 205 18.05 -17.02 -5.29
C LYS A 205 17.06 -16.76 -4.15
N VAL A 206 16.49 -15.56 -4.07
CA VAL A 206 15.47 -15.19 -3.07
C VAL A 206 14.27 -16.10 -3.19
N TRP A 207 13.77 -16.32 -4.41
CA TRP A 207 12.62 -17.21 -4.65
C TRP A 207 12.91 -18.63 -4.15
N LYS A 208 14.07 -19.21 -4.50
CA LYS A 208 14.44 -20.57 -4.07
C LYS A 208 14.54 -20.72 -2.54
N LEU A 209 15.03 -19.68 -1.85
CA LEU A 209 15.28 -19.75 -0.40
C LEU A 209 14.06 -19.36 0.45
N ALA A 210 13.24 -18.42 -0.01
CA ALA A 210 12.29 -17.74 0.84
C ALA A 210 10.95 -17.39 0.14
N TRP A 211 10.54 -18.11 -0.90
CA TRP A 211 9.29 -17.84 -1.64
C TRP A 211 8.07 -17.72 -0.73
N VAL A 212 8.02 -18.51 0.35
CA VAL A 212 6.92 -18.50 1.31
C VAL A 212 6.79 -17.16 2.06
N ALA A 213 7.90 -16.47 2.30
CA ALA A 213 7.88 -15.16 2.97
C ALA A 213 7.47 -14.01 2.03
N LEU A 214 7.40 -14.27 0.73
CA LEU A 214 6.89 -13.34 -0.28
C LEU A 214 5.36 -13.39 -0.40
N LEU A 215 4.73 -14.46 0.10
CA LEU A 215 3.27 -14.64 0.03
C LEU A 215 2.49 -13.65 0.91
N PRO A 216 2.90 -13.34 2.17
CA PRO A 216 2.19 -12.36 2.99
C PRO A 216 2.07 -10.98 2.34
N PRO A 217 3.11 -10.38 1.74
CA PRO A 217 2.98 -9.16 0.94
C PRO A 217 1.97 -9.25 -0.20
N LEU A 218 1.98 -10.35 -0.96
CA LEU A 218 1.02 -10.57 -2.05
C LEU A 218 -0.42 -10.63 -1.52
N GLY A 219 -0.65 -11.40 -0.47
CA GLY A 219 -1.98 -11.55 0.14
C GLY A 219 -2.47 -10.24 0.77
N TYR A 220 -1.57 -9.47 1.39
CA TYR A 220 -1.91 -8.16 1.94
C TYR A 220 -2.33 -7.17 0.85
N GLY A 221 -1.56 -7.08 -0.24
CA GLY A 221 -1.91 -6.24 -1.39
C GLY A 221 -3.25 -6.63 -2.00
N PHE A 222 -3.50 -7.93 -2.18
CA PHE A 222 -4.79 -8.44 -2.65
C PHE A 222 -5.95 -8.00 -1.76
N MET A 223 -5.82 -8.22 -0.47
CA MET A 223 -6.86 -7.90 0.51
C MET A 223 -7.09 -6.40 0.63
N GLU A 224 -6.04 -5.61 0.85
CA GLU A 224 -6.13 -4.16 1.08
C GLU A 224 -6.77 -3.45 -0.11
N SER A 225 -6.30 -3.72 -1.33
CA SER A 225 -6.86 -3.09 -2.53
C SER A 225 -8.29 -3.56 -2.82
N SER A 226 -8.63 -4.82 -2.54
CA SER A 226 -10.00 -5.33 -2.66
C SER A 226 -10.94 -4.67 -1.67
N LEU A 227 -10.52 -4.49 -0.41
CA LEU A 227 -11.34 -3.80 0.60
C LEU A 227 -11.59 -2.34 0.23
N ASN A 228 -10.60 -1.65 -0.32
CA ASN A 228 -10.74 -0.25 -0.68
C ASN A 228 -11.54 -0.02 -1.97
N SER A 229 -11.49 -0.94 -2.95
CA SER A 229 -12.15 -0.75 -4.25
C SER A 229 -13.42 -1.59 -4.43
N SER A 230 -13.48 -2.83 -3.93
CA SER A 230 -14.62 -3.73 -4.15
C SER A 230 -15.64 -3.67 -3.03
N PHE A 231 -15.23 -3.40 -1.78
CA PHE A 231 -16.18 -3.25 -0.67
C PHE A 231 -17.19 -2.11 -0.88
N PRO A 232 -16.82 -0.90 -1.39
CA PRO A 232 -17.81 0.13 -1.70
C PRO A 232 -18.92 -0.34 -2.66
N VAL A 233 -18.54 -1.09 -3.70
CA VAL A 233 -19.48 -1.67 -4.66
C VAL A 233 -20.44 -2.63 -3.96
N TYR A 234 -19.90 -3.56 -3.18
CA TYR A 234 -20.70 -4.47 -2.36
C TYR A 234 -21.67 -3.73 -1.42
N ALA A 235 -21.15 -2.72 -0.72
CA ALA A 235 -21.89 -1.96 0.27
C ALA A 235 -23.10 -1.25 -0.36
N LEU A 236 -22.87 -0.52 -1.45
CA LEU A 236 -23.95 0.21 -2.16
C LEU A 236 -25.02 -0.74 -2.71
N ARG A 237 -24.62 -1.88 -3.30
CA ARG A 237 -25.57 -2.90 -3.79
C ARG A 237 -26.42 -3.53 -2.68
N ASN A 238 -25.92 -3.53 -1.45
CA ASN A 238 -26.62 -4.04 -0.28
C ASN A 238 -27.31 -2.94 0.54
N GLY A 239 -27.48 -1.72 -0.01
CA GLY A 239 -28.18 -0.61 0.62
C GLY A 239 -27.43 0.09 1.75
N ILE A 240 -26.12 -0.16 1.90
CA ILE A 240 -25.24 0.57 2.83
C ILE A 240 -24.86 1.89 2.17
N ASN A 241 -25.12 3.01 2.83
CA ASN A 241 -24.85 4.34 2.28
C ASN A 241 -23.35 4.71 2.27
N VAL A 242 -23.01 5.73 1.49
CA VAL A 242 -21.62 6.23 1.35
C VAL A 242 -21.03 6.66 2.69
N ASP A 243 -21.84 7.23 3.59
CA ASP A 243 -21.37 7.68 4.90
C ASP A 243 -20.90 6.52 5.76
N ALA A 244 -21.62 5.39 5.76
CA ALA A 244 -21.19 4.18 6.46
C ALA A 244 -19.92 3.59 5.82
N VAL A 245 -19.83 3.52 4.49
CA VAL A 245 -18.63 3.07 3.77
C VAL A 245 -17.41 3.90 4.17
N SER A 246 -17.57 5.24 4.23
CA SER A 246 -16.49 6.17 4.59
C SER A 246 -15.98 6.00 6.03
N MET A 247 -16.71 5.28 6.90
CA MET A 247 -16.27 4.94 8.26
C MET A 247 -15.75 3.51 8.37
N ILE A 248 -16.34 2.57 7.63
CA ILE A 248 -15.96 1.15 7.70
C ILE A 248 -14.56 0.91 7.14
N ILE A 249 -14.23 1.52 6.02
CA ILE A 249 -12.89 1.36 5.41
C ILE A 249 -11.77 1.87 6.33
N PRO A 250 -11.84 3.10 6.87
CA PRO A 250 -10.86 3.58 7.84
C PRO A 250 -10.72 2.73 9.09
N ALA A 251 -11.78 2.05 9.53
CA ALA A 251 -11.73 1.18 10.70
C ALA A 251 -10.66 0.09 10.56
N PHE A 252 -10.52 -0.50 9.37
CA PHE A 252 -9.45 -1.46 9.07
C PHE A 252 -8.05 -0.81 9.22
N SER A 253 -7.84 0.36 8.63
CA SER A 253 -6.56 1.06 8.69
C SER A 253 -6.20 1.50 10.11
N ILE A 254 -7.18 1.98 10.88
CA ILE A 254 -6.97 2.37 12.29
C ILE A 254 -6.60 1.14 13.12
N GLY A 255 -7.33 0.01 12.96
CA GLY A 255 -6.98 -1.25 13.62
C GLY A 255 -5.54 -1.68 13.31
N SER A 256 -5.14 -1.59 12.04
CA SER A 256 -3.76 -1.88 11.59
C SER A 256 -2.72 -1.02 12.30
N ILE A 257 -2.90 0.30 12.31
CA ILE A 257 -1.95 1.25 12.91
C ILE A 257 -1.77 0.97 14.41
N VAL A 258 -2.88 0.79 15.14
CA VAL A 258 -2.84 0.58 16.60
C VAL A 258 -2.12 -0.71 16.98
N PHE A 259 -2.32 -1.79 16.21
CA PHE A 259 -1.80 -3.11 16.54
C PHE A 259 -0.48 -3.46 15.84
N GLN A 260 0.02 -2.65 14.93
CA GLN A 260 1.27 -2.92 14.20
C GLN A 260 2.47 -3.12 15.13
N LEU A 261 2.66 -2.25 16.11
CA LEU A 261 3.76 -2.36 17.08
C LEU A 261 3.58 -3.55 18.03
N PRO A 262 2.41 -3.75 18.70
CA PRO A 262 2.17 -4.92 19.52
C PRO A 262 2.40 -6.25 18.81
N LEU A 263 1.92 -6.38 17.57
CA LEU A 263 2.12 -7.61 16.77
C LEU A 263 3.57 -7.81 16.35
N GLY A 264 4.29 -6.73 16.04
CA GLY A 264 5.73 -6.79 15.78
C GLY A 264 6.49 -7.36 16.98
N MET A 265 6.28 -6.80 18.18
CA MET A 265 6.90 -7.28 19.42
C MET A 265 6.49 -8.72 19.76
N LEU A 266 5.22 -9.07 19.56
CA LEU A 266 4.73 -10.43 19.78
C LEU A 266 5.40 -11.43 18.83
N SER A 267 5.62 -11.02 17.58
CA SER A 267 6.27 -11.85 16.56
C SER A 267 7.74 -12.13 16.87
N ASP A 268 8.43 -11.17 17.48
CA ASP A 268 9.82 -11.34 17.90
C ASP A 268 9.93 -12.33 19.09
N ARG A 269 8.91 -12.39 19.97
CA ARG A 269 8.88 -13.30 21.14
C ARG A 269 8.40 -14.71 20.81
N LEU A 270 7.30 -14.83 20.07
CA LEU A 270 6.64 -16.13 19.80
C LEU A 270 7.14 -16.80 18.50
N GLY A 271 7.90 -16.05 17.69
CA GLY A 271 8.35 -16.43 16.36
C GLY A 271 7.42 -15.97 15.25
N ARG A 272 8.00 -15.33 14.25
CA ARG A 272 7.29 -14.62 13.14
C ARG A 272 6.34 -15.53 12.37
N ARG A 273 6.75 -16.77 12.09
CA ARG A 273 5.92 -17.76 11.39
C ARG A 273 4.62 -18.09 12.15
N LYS A 274 4.70 -18.28 13.47
CA LYS A 274 3.53 -18.63 14.29
C LYS A 274 2.53 -17.47 14.34
N VAL A 275 3.05 -16.25 14.54
CA VAL A 275 2.20 -15.04 14.59
C VAL A 275 1.56 -14.78 13.22
N LEU A 276 2.30 -14.93 12.10
CA LEU A 276 1.73 -14.81 10.76
C LEU A 276 0.56 -15.76 10.54
N ILE A 277 0.70 -17.03 10.90
CA ILE A 277 -0.38 -18.02 10.76
C ILE A 277 -1.59 -17.60 11.61
N ALA A 278 -1.37 -17.22 12.86
CA ALA A 278 -2.45 -16.80 13.76
C ALA A 278 -3.22 -15.58 13.24
N VAL A 279 -2.52 -14.52 12.79
CA VAL A 279 -3.19 -13.31 12.28
C VAL A 279 -3.93 -13.57 10.98
N LEU A 280 -3.41 -14.44 10.09
CA LEU A 280 -4.11 -14.82 8.86
C LEU A 280 -5.40 -15.61 9.17
N LEU A 281 -5.38 -16.53 10.15
CA LEU A 281 -6.57 -17.28 10.57
C LEU A 281 -7.61 -16.38 11.26
N ILE A 282 -7.18 -15.43 12.09
CA ILE A 282 -8.09 -14.42 12.69
C ILE A 282 -8.71 -13.58 11.59
N GLY A 283 -7.93 -13.09 10.63
CA GLY A 283 -8.45 -12.36 9.47
C GLY A 283 -9.46 -13.18 8.65
N CYS A 284 -9.17 -14.45 8.43
CA CYS A 284 -10.10 -15.39 7.78
C CYS A 284 -11.44 -15.45 8.54
N ALA A 285 -11.43 -15.61 9.88
CA ALA A 285 -12.63 -15.61 10.70
C ALA A 285 -13.39 -14.28 10.64
N CYS A 286 -12.69 -13.13 10.65
CA CYS A 286 -13.31 -11.82 10.53
C CYS A 286 -14.01 -11.63 9.18
N PHE A 287 -13.39 -12.01 8.07
CA PHE A 287 -14.01 -11.88 6.74
C PHE A 287 -15.11 -12.92 6.51
N ALA A 288 -15.01 -14.11 7.11
CA ALA A 288 -16.12 -15.04 7.15
C ALA A 288 -17.31 -14.41 7.92
N GLY A 289 -17.08 -13.81 9.08
CA GLY A 289 -18.11 -13.06 9.83
C GLY A 289 -18.70 -11.92 9.02
N ALA A 290 -17.88 -11.16 8.28
CA ALA A 290 -18.34 -10.09 7.40
C ALA A 290 -19.26 -10.61 6.28
N ALA A 291 -18.98 -11.78 5.70
CA ALA A 291 -19.85 -12.41 4.70
C ALA A 291 -21.25 -12.73 5.23
N PHE A 292 -21.38 -13.07 6.51
CA PHE A 292 -22.66 -13.35 7.17
C PHE A 292 -23.34 -12.10 7.74
N SER A 293 -22.63 -10.97 7.84
CA SER A 293 -23.15 -9.72 8.45
C SER A 293 -24.21 -9.02 7.57
N LYS A 294 -24.40 -9.46 6.32
CA LYS A 294 -25.32 -8.85 5.35
C LYS A 294 -25.14 -7.31 5.27
N SER A 295 -26.23 -6.55 5.46
CA SER A 295 -26.23 -5.07 5.41
C SER A 295 -26.00 -4.39 6.77
N ASN A 296 -25.59 -5.14 7.80
CA ASN A 296 -25.37 -4.56 9.13
C ASN A 296 -24.04 -3.79 9.16
N ALA A 297 -24.12 -2.46 9.03
CA ALA A 297 -22.95 -1.58 9.01
C ALA A 297 -22.12 -1.66 10.30
N ILE A 298 -22.73 -1.84 11.48
CA ILE A 298 -22.01 -1.94 12.76
C ILE A 298 -21.21 -3.24 12.81
N ALA A 299 -21.81 -4.37 12.39
CA ALA A 299 -21.13 -5.65 12.34
C ALA A 299 -19.96 -5.62 11.34
N LEU A 300 -20.14 -5.00 10.17
CA LEU A 300 -19.07 -4.81 9.18
C LEU A 300 -17.95 -3.92 9.74
N PHE A 301 -18.30 -2.82 10.40
CA PHE A 301 -17.31 -1.96 11.06
C PHE A 301 -16.46 -2.74 12.06
N ALA A 302 -17.11 -3.52 12.94
CA ALA A 302 -16.41 -4.35 13.92
C ALA A 302 -15.52 -5.41 13.26
N CYS A 303 -16.02 -6.10 12.22
CA CYS A 303 -15.23 -7.08 11.46
C CYS A 303 -14.01 -6.44 10.80
N PHE A 304 -14.15 -5.26 10.18
CA PHE A 304 -13.05 -4.55 9.52
C PHE A 304 -12.03 -4.06 10.55
N PHE A 305 -12.47 -3.52 11.68
CA PHE A 305 -11.58 -3.07 12.74
C PHE A 305 -10.74 -4.22 13.31
N VAL A 306 -11.38 -5.34 13.68
CA VAL A 306 -10.68 -6.53 14.21
C VAL A 306 -9.80 -7.19 13.13
N ALA A 307 -10.26 -7.24 11.89
CA ALA A 307 -9.42 -7.70 10.77
C ALA A 307 -8.18 -6.80 10.62
N GLY A 308 -8.34 -5.48 10.69
CA GLY A 308 -7.22 -4.53 10.67
C GLY A 308 -6.23 -4.77 11.78
N MET A 309 -6.70 -4.97 13.02
CA MET A 309 -5.87 -5.33 14.18
C MET A 309 -5.02 -6.59 13.93
N ALA A 310 -5.59 -7.60 13.29
CA ALA A 310 -4.90 -8.86 13.03
C ALA A 310 -4.04 -8.81 11.76
N VAL A 311 -4.67 -8.66 10.59
CA VAL A 311 -3.99 -8.83 9.29
C VAL A 311 -3.37 -7.55 8.74
N GLY A 312 -3.64 -6.38 9.32
CA GLY A 312 -3.08 -5.11 8.87
C GLY A 312 -1.55 -5.05 8.90
N SER A 313 -0.90 -5.83 9.77
CA SER A 313 0.55 -5.93 9.86
C SER A 313 1.17 -7.03 8.99
N THR A 314 0.37 -7.72 8.16
CA THR A 314 0.84 -8.90 7.41
C THR A 314 1.98 -8.57 6.46
N PHE A 315 1.98 -7.37 5.85
CA PHE A 315 3.08 -6.92 4.99
C PHE A 315 4.40 -6.80 5.76
N SER A 316 4.40 -6.09 6.87
CA SER A 316 5.60 -5.86 7.70
C SER A 316 6.09 -7.15 8.38
N LEU A 317 5.18 -8.01 8.84
CA LEU A 317 5.51 -9.33 9.37
C LEU A 317 6.10 -10.23 8.28
N GLY A 318 5.61 -10.13 7.04
CA GLY A 318 6.15 -10.83 5.87
C GLY A 318 7.61 -10.44 5.59
N ILE A 319 7.91 -9.14 5.56
CA ILE A 319 9.29 -8.63 5.43
C ILE A 319 10.17 -9.11 6.59
N SER A 320 9.64 -9.07 7.81
CA SER A 320 10.37 -9.56 8.98
C SER A 320 10.63 -11.08 8.89
N TYR A 321 9.67 -11.86 8.42
CA TYR A 321 9.85 -13.29 8.20
C TYR A 321 10.84 -13.59 7.06
N LEU A 322 10.85 -12.77 6.02
CA LEU A 322 11.83 -12.84 4.94
C LEU A 322 13.26 -12.65 5.47
N SER A 323 13.46 -11.72 6.39
CA SER A 323 14.77 -11.45 6.98
C SER A 323 15.31 -12.62 7.82
N ASP A 324 14.44 -13.48 8.36
CA ASP A 324 14.83 -14.71 9.06
C ASP A 324 15.25 -15.86 8.13
N LEU A 325 14.84 -15.79 6.86
CA LEU A 325 15.10 -16.83 5.87
C LEU A 325 16.28 -16.51 4.96
N LEU A 326 16.55 -15.20 4.71
CA LEU A 326 17.56 -14.76 3.77
C LEU A 326 18.87 -14.36 4.44
N PRO A 327 20.03 -14.66 3.82
CA PRO A 327 21.29 -14.06 4.20
C PRO A 327 21.29 -12.56 3.92
N ARG A 328 22.01 -11.77 4.74
CA ARG A 328 22.06 -10.29 4.67
C ARG A 328 22.26 -9.71 3.26
N PRO A 329 23.17 -10.25 2.40
CA PRO A 329 23.38 -9.69 1.05
C PRO A 329 22.18 -9.81 0.10
N LEU A 330 21.23 -10.70 0.38
CA LEU A 330 20.00 -10.89 -0.43
C LEU A 330 18.80 -10.10 0.09
N LEU A 331 18.88 -9.48 1.28
CA LEU A 331 17.76 -8.73 1.85
C LEU A 331 17.25 -7.58 0.97
N PRO A 332 18.11 -6.76 0.32
CA PRO A 332 17.63 -5.71 -0.58
C PRO A 332 16.79 -6.27 -1.74
N ALA A 333 17.27 -7.34 -2.38
CA ALA A 333 16.55 -8.00 -3.46
C ALA A 333 15.23 -8.62 -2.97
N GLY A 334 15.23 -9.20 -1.77
CA GLY A 334 14.02 -9.73 -1.14
C GLY A 334 12.96 -8.66 -0.86
N ASN A 335 13.37 -7.50 -0.35
CA ASN A 335 12.46 -6.38 -0.09
C ASN A 335 11.83 -5.83 -1.38
N ILE A 336 12.62 -5.72 -2.47
CA ILE A 336 12.10 -5.34 -3.78
C ILE A 336 11.05 -6.36 -4.25
N MET A 337 11.32 -7.65 -4.12
CA MET A 337 10.36 -8.70 -4.48
C MET A 337 9.08 -8.64 -3.64
N CYS A 338 9.15 -8.29 -2.35
CA CYS A 338 7.96 -8.05 -1.53
C CYS A 338 7.09 -6.92 -2.10
N GLY A 339 7.68 -5.81 -2.52
CA GLY A 339 6.97 -4.70 -3.16
C GLY A 339 6.33 -5.10 -4.50
N ILE A 340 7.05 -5.87 -5.33
CA ILE A 340 6.54 -6.40 -6.60
C ILE A 340 5.34 -7.32 -6.34
N LEU A 341 5.45 -8.27 -5.42
CA LEU A 341 4.37 -9.22 -5.10
C LEU A 341 3.16 -8.52 -4.48
N TYR A 342 3.39 -7.51 -3.61
CA TYR A 342 2.33 -6.65 -3.12
C TYR A 342 1.56 -5.97 -4.26
N SER A 343 2.27 -5.40 -5.24
CA SER A 343 1.64 -4.75 -6.40
C SER A 343 0.85 -5.74 -7.26
N PHE A 344 1.36 -6.96 -7.47
CA PHE A 344 0.61 -8.02 -8.17
C PHE A 344 -0.66 -8.41 -7.41
N GLY A 345 -0.58 -8.57 -6.09
CA GLY A 345 -1.76 -8.79 -5.25
C GLY A 345 -2.77 -7.67 -5.38
N SER A 346 -2.30 -6.42 -5.30
CA SER A 346 -3.13 -5.22 -5.38
C SER A 346 -3.79 -5.01 -6.76
N MET A 347 -3.22 -5.57 -7.81
CA MET A 347 -3.85 -5.60 -9.14
C MET A 347 -4.88 -6.72 -9.23
N ALA A 348 -4.53 -7.93 -8.77
CA ALA A 348 -5.41 -9.09 -8.88
C ALA A 348 -6.67 -8.95 -8.01
N GLY A 349 -6.54 -8.35 -6.82
CA GLY A 349 -7.62 -8.25 -5.83
C GLY A 349 -8.87 -7.57 -6.37
N PRO A 350 -8.82 -6.29 -6.76
CA PRO A 350 -9.97 -5.55 -7.25
C PRO A 350 -10.62 -6.18 -8.48
N TYR A 351 -9.81 -6.68 -9.41
CA TYR A 351 -10.31 -7.31 -10.62
C TYR A 351 -11.07 -8.60 -10.33
N LEU A 352 -10.47 -9.52 -9.58
CA LEU A 352 -11.12 -10.80 -9.25
C LEU A 352 -12.34 -10.61 -8.35
N CYS A 353 -12.27 -9.73 -7.35
CA CYS A 353 -13.41 -9.39 -6.52
C CYS A 353 -14.53 -8.72 -7.32
N GLY A 354 -14.19 -7.83 -8.26
CA GLY A 354 -15.16 -7.20 -9.17
C GLY A 354 -15.88 -8.22 -10.04
N VAL A 355 -15.15 -9.20 -10.61
CA VAL A 355 -15.73 -10.31 -11.37
C VAL A 355 -16.69 -11.12 -10.49
N ILE A 356 -16.30 -11.46 -9.25
CA ILE A 356 -17.17 -12.20 -8.34
C ILE A 356 -18.44 -11.42 -8.00
N ILE A 357 -18.31 -10.13 -7.67
CA ILE A 357 -19.46 -9.27 -7.35
C ILE A 357 -20.42 -9.15 -8.55
N LYS A 358 -19.89 -9.19 -9.78
CA LYS A 358 -20.73 -9.17 -10.99
C LYS A 358 -21.62 -10.40 -11.11
N TYR A 359 -21.11 -11.59 -10.82
CA TYR A 359 -21.81 -12.87 -11.04
C TYR A 359 -22.46 -13.46 -9.79
N THR A 360 -22.33 -12.82 -8.62
CA THR A 360 -22.84 -13.32 -7.35
C THR A 360 -23.56 -12.22 -6.57
N ASN A 361 -24.19 -12.59 -5.45
CA ASN A 361 -24.86 -11.65 -4.54
C ASN A 361 -23.86 -10.79 -3.72
N GLY A 362 -22.61 -10.71 -4.14
CA GLY A 362 -21.61 -9.81 -3.59
C GLY A 362 -20.89 -10.32 -2.33
N ALA A 363 -21.58 -10.95 -1.37
CA ALA A 363 -20.94 -11.44 -0.13
C ALA A 363 -19.80 -12.46 -0.36
N VAL A 364 -19.82 -13.12 -1.52
CA VAL A 364 -18.81 -14.13 -1.92
C VAL A 364 -17.41 -13.53 -2.07
N PHE A 365 -17.29 -12.21 -2.31
CA PHE A 365 -15.96 -11.59 -2.36
C PHE A 365 -15.23 -11.65 -1.01
N PHE A 366 -15.95 -11.57 0.13
CA PHE A 366 -15.33 -11.79 1.44
C PHE A 366 -14.84 -13.23 1.60
N LEU A 367 -15.58 -14.20 1.06
CA LEU A 367 -15.16 -15.60 1.08
C LEU A 367 -13.93 -15.85 0.22
N LEU A 368 -13.77 -15.12 -0.90
CA LEU A 368 -12.53 -15.15 -1.69
C LEU A 368 -11.33 -14.65 -0.88
N ILE A 369 -11.47 -13.52 -0.18
CA ILE A 369 -10.42 -13.00 0.71
C ILE A 369 -10.10 -14.04 1.79
N CYS A 370 -11.14 -14.59 2.45
CA CYS A 370 -11.01 -15.64 3.44
C CYS A 370 -10.24 -16.86 2.89
N MET A 371 -10.59 -17.35 1.70
CA MET A 371 -9.93 -18.46 1.05
C MET A 371 -8.43 -18.18 0.81
N ILE A 372 -8.11 -16.99 0.31
CA ILE A 372 -6.71 -16.60 0.06
C ILE A 372 -5.92 -16.56 1.38
N LEU A 373 -6.44 -15.90 2.42
CA LEU A 373 -5.79 -15.86 3.74
C LEU A 373 -5.59 -17.28 4.32
N PHE A 374 -6.58 -18.15 4.16
CA PHE A 374 -6.48 -19.55 4.58
C PHE A 374 -5.41 -20.32 3.81
N VAL A 375 -5.41 -20.23 2.48
CA VAL A 375 -4.38 -20.86 1.63
C VAL A 375 -2.99 -20.38 2.01
N LEU A 376 -2.81 -19.07 2.22
CA LEU A 376 -1.52 -18.51 2.67
C LEU A 376 -1.11 -19.10 4.02
N SER A 377 -2.03 -19.20 4.97
CA SER A 377 -1.74 -19.77 6.29
C SER A 377 -1.29 -21.22 6.20
N VAL A 378 -1.93 -22.02 5.33
CA VAL A 378 -1.57 -23.44 5.09
C VAL A 378 -0.20 -23.56 4.40
N LEU A 379 0.09 -22.72 3.40
CA LEU A 379 1.38 -22.71 2.72
C LEU A 379 2.52 -22.35 3.67
N ILE A 380 2.33 -21.32 4.51
CA ILE A 380 3.30 -20.94 5.54
C ILE A 380 3.46 -22.06 6.58
N PHE A 381 2.36 -22.72 6.97
CA PHE A 381 2.39 -23.85 7.91
C PHE A 381 3.11 -25.07 7.35
N ARG A 382 2.97 -25.38 6.07
CA ARG A 382 3.62 -26.52 5.43
C ARG A 382 5.08 -26.30 5.06
N PHE A 383 5.52 -25.05 5.00
CA PHE A 383 6.90 -24.75 4.60
C PHE A 383 7.90 -25.30 5.61
N LYS A 384 8.81 -26.13 5.12
CA LYS A 384 9.98 -26.60 5.87
C LYS A 384 11.21 -25.87 5.37
N LYS A 385 11.92 -25.20 6.30
CA LYS A 385 13.18 -24.52 5.96
C LYS A 385 14.16 -25.55 5.42
N THR A 386 14.56 -25.43 4.17
CA THR A 386 15.65 -26.23 3.61
C THR A 386 16.94 -25.74 4.28
N THR A 387 17.48 -26.51 5.20
CA THR A 387 18.81 -26.28 5.77
C THR A 387 19.83 -26.56 4.69
N ALA A 388 20.20 -25.55 3.90
CA ALA A 388 21.43 -25.63 3.12
C ALA A 388 22.60 -25.70 4.13
N PRO A 389 23.52 -26.66 4.02
CA PRO A 389 24.68 -26.68 4.90
C PRO A 389 25.48 -25.41 4.70
N VAL A 390 25.67 -24.64 5.77
CA VAL A 390 26.61 -23.52 5.80
C VAL A 390 27.99 -24.13 5.57
N PRO A 391 28.74 -23.73 4.54
CA PRO A 391 30.12 -24.14 4.40
C PRO A 391 30.86 -23.67 5.67
N ARG A 392 31.32 -24.58 6.48
CA ARG A 392 32.27 -24.27 7.55
C ARG A 392 33.55 -23.81 6.84
N HIS A 393 33.82 -22.54 6.86
CA HIS A 393 35.15 -22.04 6.56
C HIS A 393 36.08 -22.54 7.67
N SER A 394 36.85 -23.55 7.33
CA SER A 394 38.03 -24.02 8.06
C SER A 394 39.15 -22.99 7.99
#